data_22ad88b9992be3dc7d34fd9da59e7b5d
#
_entry.id   22ad88b9992be3dc7d34fd9da59e7b5d
#
_cell.length_a   1.000
_cell.length_b   1.000
_cell.length_c   1.000
_cell.angle_alpha   90.00
_cell.angle_beta   90.00
_cell.angle_gamma   90.00
#
_symmetry.space_group_name_H-M   'P 1'
#
loop_
_entity.id
_entity.type
_entity.pdbx_description
1 polymer ?
#
loop_
_entity_poly.entity_id
_entity_poly.type
_entity_poly.pdbx_seq_one_letter_code
_entity_poly.pdbx_strand_id
1 'polypeptide(L)'
;MGSADDFDFWLGRWRASWGEDGAHGTNTITKEYGDRVVYERFDGRPGAEFTGMSVSVYDDQADLWRQTWVDDSGNYFDLTGRFEDGEMTLFCHDTYRMRFFEITDTSFQWTWERRAGDGWELAWAISYERAAP
;
A
#
# COMPACT_ATOMS: atom_id res chain seq x y z
N MET A 1 -18.51 7.44 -4.61
CA MET A 1 -18.68 6.73 -3.33
C MET A 1 -17.86 5.45 -3.35
N GLY A 2 -17.09 5.20 -2.30
CA GLY A 2 -16.26 4.01 -2.23
C GLY A 2 -16.99 2.76 -1.80
N SER A 3 -16.29 1.65 -1.78
CA SER A 3 -16.83 0.37 -1.33
C SER A 3 -15.74 -0.48 -0.69
N ALA A 4 -16.18 -1.53 0.00
CA ALA A 4 -15.27 -2.49 0.64
C ALA A 4 -14.43 -3.27 -0.40
N ASP A 5 -14.75 -3.17 -1.69
CA ASP A 5 -14.05 -3.88 -2.75
C ASP A 5 -12.98 -3.03 -3.44
N ASP A 6 -12.78 -1.80 -3.00
CA ASP A 6 -11.84 -0.87 -3.65
C ASP A 6 -10.40 -1.38 -3.69
N PHE A 7 -9.99 -2.19 -2.71
CA PHE A 7 -8.64 -2.75 -2.64
C PHE A 7 -8.53 -4.14 -3.28
N ASP A 8 -9.57 -4.62 -3.96
CA ASP A 8 -9.53 -5.96 -4.55
C ASP A 8 -8.40 -6.12 -5.58
N PHE A 9 -8.02 -5.03 -6.24
CA PHE A 9 -6.89 -5.07 -7.19
C PHE A 9 -5.59 -5.50 -6.50
N TRP A 10 -5.47 -5.28 -5.20
CA TRP A 10 -4.24 -5.50 -4.43
C TRP A 10 -4.13 -6.93 -3.89
N LEU A 11 -5.20 -7.70 -3.91
CA LEU A 11 -5.20 -9.06 -3.36
C LEU A 11 -4.24 -9.97 -4.11
N GLY A 12 -3.55 -10.85 -3.38
CA GLY A 12 -2.69 -11.86 -3.97
C GLY A 12 -1.24 -11.72 -3.55
N ARG A 13 -0.36 -12.37 -4.33
CA ARG A 13 1.07 -12.37 -4.07
C ARG A 13 1.78 -11.53 -5.10
N TRP A 14 2.73 -10.72 -4.64
CA TRP A 14 3.39 -9.72 -5.47
C TRP A 14 4.89 -9.79 -5.31
N ARG A 15 5.60 -9.54 -6.42
CA ARG A 15 7.01 -9.20 -6.40
C ARG A 15 7.11 -7.68 -6.37
N ALA A 16 7.80 -7.18 -5.35
CA ALA A 16 8.08 -5.75 -5.21
C ALA A 16 9.49 -5.48 -5.68
N SER A 17 9.71 -4.42 -6.46
CA SER A 17 11.05 -4.05 -6.90
C SER A 17 11.22 -2.55 -6.86
N TRP A 18 12.44 -2.10 -6.59
CA TRP A 18 12.73 -0.67 -6.47
C TRP A 18 14.19 -0.39 -6.78
N GLY A 19 14.47 0.87 -7.15
CA GLY A 19 15.81 1.32 -7.43
C GLY A 19 16.35 0.78 -8.75
N GLU A 20 17.61 1.11 -9.05
CA GLU A 20 18.25 0.72 -10.30
C GLU A 20 19.05 -0.57 -10.17
N ASP A 21 19.29 -1.02 -8.94
CA ASP A 21 20.15 -2.17 -8.67
C ASP A 21 19.41 -3.50 -8.61
N GLY A 22 18.13 -3.51 -8.94
CA GLY A 22 17.32 -4.73 -8.91
C GLY A 22 16.93 -5.18 -7.52
N ALA A 23 16.92 -4.27 -6.55
CA ALA A 23 16.46 -4.58 -5.20
C ALA A 23 15.00 -5.05 -5.24
N HIS A 24 14.68 -6.09 -4.49
CA HIS A 24 13.33 -6.64 -4.52
C HIS A 24 12.96 -7.30 -3.21
N GLY A 25 11.66 -7.46 -3.02
CA GLY A 25 11.06 -8.19 -1.92
C GLY A 25 9.74 -8.79 -2.38
N THR A 26 8.93 -9.23 -1.43
CA THR A 26 7.62 -9.83 -1.72
C THR A 26 6.56 -9.19 -0.85
N ASN A 27 5.31 -9.28 -1.31
CA ASN A 27 4.17 -8.79 -0.57
C ASN A 27 3.00 -9.75 -0.77
N THR A 28 2.27 -10.05 0.29
CA THR A 28 1.11 -10.95 0.22
C THR A 28 -0.07 -10.25 0.87
N ILE A 29 -1.17 -10.17 0.13
CA ILE A 29 -2.36 -9.47 0.58
C ILE A 29 -3.55 -10.43 0.54
N THR A 30 -4.26 -10.52 1.67
CA THR A 30 -5.44 -11.40 1.80
C THR A 30 -6.60 -10.62 2.40
N LYS A 31 -7.81 -11.16 2.25
CA LYS A 31 -8.99 -10.65 2.96
C LYS A 31 -9.31 -11.58 4.12
N GLU A 32 -9.56 -10.99 5.29
CA GLU A 32 -9.81 -11.70 6.53
C GLU A 32 -11.08 -11.15 7.19
N TYR A 33 -11.58 -11.86 8.19
CA TYR A 33 -12.70 -11.41 9.03
C TYR A 33 -13.92 -11.04 8.19
N GLY A 34 -14.45 -12.04 7.45
CA GLY A 34 -15.63 -11.85 6.64
C GLY A 34 -15.41 -10.97 5.43
N ASP A 35 -14.18 -10.97 4.91
CA ASP A 35 -13.75 -10.16 3.76
C ASP A 35 -13.79 -8.65 4.01
N ARG A 36 -13.80 -8.23 5.29
CA ARG A 36 -13.83 -6.82 5.64
C ARG A 36 -12.46 -6.23 5.93
N VAL A 37 -11.47 -7.07 6.27
CA VAL A 37 -10.12 -6.62 6.61
C VAL A 37 -9.17 -7.05 5.49
N VAL A 38 -8.46 -6.08 4.91
CA VAL A 38 -7.42 -6.34 3.92
C VAL A 38 -6.10 -6.38 4.69
N TYR A 39 -5.45 -7.54 4.68
CA TYR A 39 -4.25 -7.81 5.47
C TYR A 39 -3.04 -7.91 4.54
N GLU A 40 -2.02 -7.10 4.81
CA GLU A 40 -0.78 -7.07 4.05
C GLU A 40 0.36 -7.63 4.89
N ARG A 41 1.18 -8.50 4.27
CA ARG A 41 2.43 -9.00 4.85
C ARG A 41 3.56 -8.66 3.88
N PHE A 42 4.36 -7.69 4.23
CA PHE A 42 5.45 -7.21 3.38
C PHE A 42 6.78 -7.75 3.89
N ASP A 43 7.55 -8.34 2.98
CA ASP A 43 8.92 -8.81 3.25
C ASP A 43 9.86 -8.07 2.30
N GLY A 44 10.59 -7.10 2.82
CA GLY A 44 11.51 -6.29 2.01
C GLY A 44 12.79 -7.00 1.61
N ARG A 45 13.08 -8.16 2.24
CA ARG A 45 14.33 -8.87 1.97
C ARG A 45 14.29 -9.60 0.63
N PRO A 46 15.41 -9.71 -0.09
CA PRO A 46 16.74 -9.23 0.27
C PRO A 46 17.00 -7.76 -0.05
N GLY A 47 16.08 -7.06 -0.70
CA GLY A 47 16.30 -5.69 -1.14
C GLY A 47 16.44 -4.68 -0.01
N ALA A 48 15.74 -4.92 1.10
CA ALA A 48 15.82 -4.09 2.30
C ALA A 48 15.69 -4.99 3.53
N GLU A 49 16.27 -4.56 4.63
CA GLU A 49 16.39 -5.36 5.85
C GLU A 49 15.20 -5.12 6.79
N PHE A 50 13.96 -5.23 6.28
CA PHE A 50 12.81 -5.10 7.17
C PHE A 50 11.62 -5.91 6.66
N THR A 51 10.73 -6.23 7.60
CA THR A 51 9.43 -6.83 7.33
C THR A 51 8.36 -6.01 8.03
N GLY A 52 7.19 -5.97 7.45
CA GLY A 52 6.09 -5.20 8.02
C GLY A 52 4.73 -5.76 7.66
N MET A 53 3.70 -5.17 8.25
CA MET A 53 2.34 -5.57 7.98
C MET A 53 1.41 -4.37 8.05
N SER A 54 0.28 -4.50 7.40
CA SER A 54 -0.81 -3.53 7.57
C SER A 54 -2.15 -4.24 7.62
N VAL A 55 -3.11 -3.57 8.22
CA VAL A 55 -4.52 -3.95 8.13
C VAL A 55 -5.30 -2.73 7.66
N SER A 56 -6.25 -2.97 6.74
CA SER A 56 -7.04 -1.89 6.15
C SER A 56 -8.51 -2.29 6.19
N VAL A 57 -9.36 -1.32 6.54
CA VAL A 57 -10.83 -1.52 6.53
C VAL A 57 -11.48 -0.32 5.85
N TYR A 58 -12.58 -0.58 5.16
CA TYR A 58 -13.41 0.48 4.63
C TYR A 58 -14.44 0.90 5.67
N ASP A 59 -14.43 2.20 6.00
CA ASP A 59 -15.38 2.79 6.95
C ASP A 59 -16.59 3.29 6.15
N ASP A 60 -17.70 2.57 6.19
CA ASP A 60 -18.90 2.89 5.43
C ASP A 60 -19.49 4.24 5.81
N GLN A 61 -19.42 4.60 7.08
CA GLN A 61 -20.04 5.84 7.57
C GLN A 61 -19.25 7.07 7.12
N ALA A 62 -17.94 6.99 7.18
CA ALA A 62 -17.07 8.09 6.78
C ALA A 62 -16.73 8.08 5.29
N ASP A 63 -17.06 6.99 4.58
CA ASP A 63 -16.73 6.78 3.17
C ASP A 63 -15.25 6.96 2.93
N LEU A 64 -14.44 6.22 3.70
CA LEU A 64 -13.00 6.23 3.52
C LEU A 64 -12.38 4.94 4.02
N TRP A 65 -11.17 4.66 3.51
CA TRP A 65 -10.35 3.56 3.97
C TRP A 65 -9.49 4.02 5.14
N ARG A 66 -9.26 3.11 6.09
CA ARG A 66 -8.35 3.31 7.21
C ARG A 66 -7.33 2.19 7.19
N GLN A 67 -6.06 2.55 7.34
CA GLN A 67 -4.98 1.57 7.35
C GLN A 67 -4.02 1.87 8.50
N THR A 68 -3.56 0.81 9.17
CA THR A 68 -2.50 0.89 10.15
C THR A 68 -1.32 0.05 9.65
N TRP A 69 -0.14 0.65 9.60
CA TRP A 69 1.11 -0.02 9.22
C TRP A 69 2.04 -0.09 10.42
N VAL A 70 2.66 -1.27 10.61
CA VAL A 70 3.73 -1.46 11.60
C VAL A 70 4.84 -2.29 10.96
N ASP A 71 6.07 -2.08 11.39
CA ASP A 71 7.18 -2.89 10.90
C ASP A 71 8.22 -3.15 11.99
N ASP A 72 9.18 -4.03 11.69
CA ASP A 72 10.19 -4.45 12.65
C ASP A 72 11.30 -3.42 12.86
N SER A 73 11.24 -2.28 12.16
CA SER A 73 12.09 -1.13 12.44
C SER A 73 11.47 -0.18 13.47
N GLY A 74 10.25 -0.51 13.95
CA GLY A 74 9.56 0.30 14.95
C GLY A 74 8.68 1.39 14.36
N ASN A 75 8.45 1.41 13.06
CA ASN A 75 7.55 2.38 12.46
C ASN A 75 6.09 2.03 12.73
N TYR A 76 5.29 3.05 12.89
CA TYR A 76 3.84 2.94 13.07
C TYR A 76 3.19 4.11 12.34
N PHE A 77 2.29 3.79 11.39
CA PHE A 77 1.58 4.81 10.65
C PHE A 77 0.09 4.51 10.64
N ASP A 78 -0.69 5.55 10.79
CA ASP A 78 -2.15 5.50 10.77
C ASP A 78 -2.61 6.35 9.59
N LEU A 79 -3.27 5.72 8.59
CA LEU A 79 -3.55 6.36 7.32
C LEU A 79 -5.03 6.29 7.00
N THR A 80 -5.52 7.31 6.29
CA THR A 80 -6.90 7.33 5.77
C THR A 80 -6.90 7.86 4.34
N GLY A 81 -7.84 7.39 3.53
CA GLY A 81 -7.94 7.86 2.17
C GLY A 81 -9.03 7.19 1.36
N ARG A 82 -8.97 7.38 0.05
CA ARG A 82 -10.03 6.94 -0.86
C ARG A 82 -9.47 6.44 -2.17
N PHE A 83 -10.25 5.59 -2.81
CA PHE A 83 -10.02 5.19 -4.20
C PHE A 83 -10.83 6.12 -5.09
N GLU A 84 -10.12 6.90 -5.92
CA GLU A 84 -10.74 7.87 -6.80
C GLU A 84 -9.96 7.93 -8.13
N ASP A 85 -10.67 8.00 -9.24
CA ASP A 85 -10.07 8.15 -10.57
C ASP A 85 -9.03 7.06 -10.89
N GLY A 86 -9.29 5.84 -10.43
CA GLY A 86 -8.41 4.71 -10.71
C GLY A 86 -7.18 4.62 -9.83
N GLU A 87 -7.10 5.44 -8.77
CA GLU A 87 -5.96 5.44 -7.84
C GLU A 87 -6.44 5.34 -6.42
N MET A 88 -5.67 4.63 -5.60
CA MET A 88 -5.89 4.63 -4.14
C MET A 88 -4.83 5.53 -3.51
N THR A 89 -5.28 6.51 -2.73
CA THR A 89 -4.37 7.42 -2.02
C THR A 89 -4.73 7.41 -0.53
N LEU A 90 -3.74 7.16 0.31
CA LEU A 90 -3.90 7.15 1.76
C LEU A 90 -2.95 8.17 2.37
N PHE A 91 -3.46 8.98 3.30
CA PHE A 91 -2.71 10.05 3.95
C PHE A 91 -2.45 9.72 5.40
N CYS A 92 -1.21 9.94 5.85
CA CYS A 92 -0.84 9.94 7.26
C CYS A 92 -0.81 11.40 7.71
N HIS A 93 -1.94 11.86 8.25
CA HIS A 93 -2.16 13.28 8.53
C HIS A 93 -1.90 14.08 7.23
N ASP A 94 -1.23 15.20 7.30
CA ASP A 94 -0.82 15.95 6.11
C ASP A 94 0.70 15.89 5.88
N THR A 95 1.37 14.93 6.52
CA THR A 95 2.83 14.79 6.47
C THR A 95 3.28 13.80 5.41
N TYR A 96 2.61 12.66 5.30
CA TYR A 96 2.96 11.61 4.35
C TYR A 96 1.74 11.12 3.60
N ARG A 97 1.96 10.56 2.41
CA ARG A 97 0.92 9.83 1.70
C ARG A 97 1.52 8.65 0.95
N MET A 98 0.69 7.65 0.70
CA MET A 98 1.01 6.58 -0.24
C MET A 98 -0.01 6.59 -1.37
N ARG A 99 0.45 6.24 -2.56
CA ARG A 99 -0.39 6.17 -3.74
C ARG A 99 -0.20 4.83 -4.43
N PHE A 100 -1.33 4.24 -4.85
CA PHE A 100 -1.37 3.06 -5.71
C PHE A 100 -1.93 3.53 -7.04
N PHE A 101 -1.18 3.40 -8.12
CA PHE A 101 -1.59 3.94 -9.42
C PHE A 101 -1.08 3.06 -10.56
N GLU A 102 -1.48 3.37 -11.79
CA GLU A 102 -1.18 2.56 -12.97
C GLU A 102 -1.57 1.10 -12.74
N ILE A 103 -2.78 0.91 -12.25
CA ILE A 103 -3.27 -0.39 -11.78
C ILE A 103 -3.77 -1.20 -12.97
N THR A 104 -3.24 -2.42 -13.11
CA THR A 104 -3.71 -3.41 -14.08
C THR A 104 -3.96 -4.73 -13.36
N ASP A 105 -4.41 -5.76 -14.08
CA ASP A 105 -4.63 -7.09 -13.49
C ASP A 105 -3.35 -7.73 -12.97
N THR A 106 -2.19 -7.31 -13.48
CA THR A 106 -0.92 -7.97 -13.20
C THR A 106 0.13 -7.07 -12.57
N SER A 107 -0.14 -5.76 -12.48
CA SER A 107 0.88 -4.82 -11.98
C SER A 107 0.26 -3.55 -11.45
N PHE A 108 1.02 -2.85 -10.63
CA PHE A 108 0.70 -1.49 -10.22
C PHE A 108 1.97 -0.81 -9.71
N GLN A 109 1.90 0.52 -9.59
CA GLN A 109 2.98 1.32 -9.02
C GLN A 109 2.55 1.83 -7.66
N TRP A 110 3.51 1.99 -6.76
CA TRP A 110 3.27 2.46 -5.41
C TRP A 110 4.34 3.47 -5.04
N THR A 111 3.95 4.57 -4.38
CA THR A 111 4.89 5.56 -3.86
C THR A 111 4.58 5.89 -2.40
N TRP A 112 5.64 6.20 -1.68
CA TRP A 112 5.59 6.83 -0.36
C TRP A 112 6.16 8.23 -0.53
N GLU A 113 5.38 9.24 -0.17
CA GLU A 113 5.71 10.63 -0.43
C GLU A 113 5.61 11.45 0.84
N ARG A 114 6.44 12.46 0.95
CA ARG A 114 6.50 13.35 2.10
C ARG A 114 6.08 14.75 1.66
N ARG A 115 5.33 15.43 2.52
CA ARG A 115 4.93 16.81 2.26
C ARG A 115 6.18 17.69 2.13
N ALA A 116 6.22 18.51 1.09
CA ALA A 116 7.30 19.46 0.83
C ALA A 116 6.68 20.77 0.32
N GLY A 117 6.56 21.74 1.19
CA GLY A 117 5.86 22.99 0.88
C GLY A 117 4.41 22.71 0.50
N ASP A 118 3.99 23.19 -0.66
CA ASP A 118 2.62 22.98 -1.16
C ASP A 118 2.46 21.67 -1.92
N GLY A 119 3.53 20.93 -2.09
CA GLY A 119 3.51 19.70 -2.88
C GLY A 119 4.03 18.51 -2.10
N TRP A 120 4.48 17.52 -2.85
CA TRP A 120 4.93 16.25 -2.31
C TRP A 120 6.28 15.91 -2.95
N GLU A 121 7.18 15.32 -2.15
CA GLU A 121 8.42 14.80 -2.70
C GLU A 121 8.47 13.29 -2.50
N LEU A 122 9.05 12.59 -3.47
CA LEU A 122 9.14 11.15 -3.46
C LEU A 122 10.15 10.70 -2.42
N ALA A 123 9.71 9.82 -1.49
CA ALA A 123 10.59 9.17 -0.53
C ALA A 123 10.94 7.75 -0.95
N TRP A 124 9.98 7.01 -1.53
CA TRP A 124 10.24 5.65 -1.99
C TRP A 124 9.22 5.29 -3.07
N ALA A 125 9.67 4.62 -4.13
CA ALA A 125 8.82 4.12 -5.19
C ALA A 125 9.04 2.63 -5.36
N ILE A 126 7.97 1.87 -5.48
CA ILE A 126 8.00 0.42 -5.67
C ILE A 126 7.15 0.07 -6.88
N SER A 127 7.69 -0.77 -7.77
CA SER A 127 6.93 -1.38 -8.85
C SER A 127 6.51 -2.77 -8.40
N TYR A 128 5.23 -3.08 -8.55
CA TYR A 128 4.68 -4.37 -8.15
C TYR A 128 4.24 -5.16 -9.38
N GLU A 129 4.63 -6.42 -9.42
CA GLU A 129 4.18 -7.37 -10.43
C GLU A 129 3.62 -8.60 -9.73
N ARG A 130 2.50 -9.12 -10.24
CA ARG A 130 1.87 -10.29 -9.63
C ARG A 130 2.81 -11.47 -9.74
N ALA A 131 3.04 -12.12 -8.60
CA ALA A 131 3.91 -13.29 -8.54
C ALA A 131 3.20 -14.49 -9.16
N ALA A 132 4.00 -15.41 -9.71
CA ALA A 132 3.46 -16.67 -10.23
C ALA A 132 2.80 -17.45 -9.08
N PRO A 133 1.69 -18.18 -9.36
CA PRO A 133 1.02 -18.98 -8.35
C PRO A 133 1.86 -20.14 -7.86
#